data_f1d2b4440480b1f1dba51b65fe453ede
#
_entry.id   f1d2b4440480b1f1dba51b65fe453ede
#
_cell.length_a   1.000
_cell.length_b   1.000
_cell.length_c   1.000
_cell.angle_alpha   90.00
_cell.angle_beta   90.00
_cell.angle_gamma   90.00
#
_symmetry.space_group_name_H-M   'P 1'
#
loop_
_entity.id
_entity.type
_entity.pdbx_description
1 polymer ?
#
loop_
_entity_poly.entity_id
_entity_poly.type
_entity_poly.pdbx_seq_one_letter_code
_entity_poly.pdbx_strand_id
1 'polypeptide(L)'
;MGFFQKLLGGNKGGGKMADLLQTLITDLNLDQNQVTSVKQAFQSFREQRKNIKDSGGDRSQIQQARAQMTQQMMSVFNDQQKQTFTANAAKYDSIMHGGE
;
A
#
# COMPACT_ATOMS: atom_id res chain seq x y z
N MET A 1 -0.22 18.49 -9.25
CA MET A 1 0.78 18.14 -8.25
C MET A 1 0.34 18.40 -6.84
N GLY A 2 -0.33 19.53 -6.61
CA GLY A 2 -0.83 19.85 -5.27
C GLY A 2 -1.74 18.81 -4.69
N PHE A 3 -2.50 18.13 -5.53
CA PHE A 3 -3.44 17.11 -5.08
C PHE A 3 -2.71 15.95 -4.37
N PHE A 4 -1.66 15.45 -4.99
CA PHE A 4 -0.93 14.33 -4.40
C PHE A 4 -0.17 14.77 -3.16
N GLN A 5 0.36 15.97 -3.17
CA GLN A 5 1.02 16.50 -1.99
C GLN A 5 0.07 16.63 -0.82
N LYS A 6 -1.17 17.04 -1.08
CA LYS A 6 -2.18 17.12 -0.03
C LYS A 6 -2.48 15.77 0.57
N LEU A 7 -2.56 14.75 -0.26
CA LEU A 7 -2.82 13.39 0.22
C LEU A 7 -1.69 12.87 1.10
N LEU A 8 -0.47 13.24 0.77
CA LEU A 8 0.71 12.70 1.45
C LEU A 8 1.23 13.62 2.55
N GLY A 9 1.06 14.92 2.35
CA GLY A 9 1.73 15.93 3.17
C GLY A 9 1.30 15.98 4.61
N GLY A 10 0.09 15.57 4.91
CA GLY A 10 -0.40 15.58 6.28
C GLY A 10 -0.13 14.32 7.07
N ASN A 11 0.52 13.37 6.47
CA ASN A 11 0.62 12.03 7.03
C ASN A 11 2.01 11.77 7.62
N LYS A 12 2.30 12.42 8.69
CA LYS A 12 3.63 12.34 9.29
C LYS A 12 3.97 10.99 9.89
N GLY A 13 2.98 10.28 10.35
CA GLY A 13 3.22 9.03 11.01
C GLY A 13 3.24 7.83 10.10
N GLY A 14 3.00 8.04 8.82
CA GLY A 14 2.81 6.94 7.92
C GLY A 14 4.00 6.58 7.04
N GLY A 15 5.19 6.92 7.44
CA GLY A 15 6.39 6.86 6.62
C GLY A 15 6.43 5.80 5.54
N LYS A 16 6.37 4.53 5.92
CA LYS A 16 6.46 3.44 4.93
C LYS A 16 5.28 3.38 3.99
N MET A 17 4.10 3.50 4.53
CA MET A 17 2.89 3.44 3.71
C MET A 17 2.81 4.63 2.77
N ALA A 18 3.20 5.81 3.26
CA ALA A 18 3.24 7.00 2.43
C ALA A 18 4.28 6.87 1.32
N ASP A 19 5.44 6.32 1.65
CA ASP A 19 6.51 6.09 0.65
C ASP A 19 6.05 5.09 -0.39
N LEU A 20 5.41 4.01 0.03
CA LEU A 20 4.90 3.02 -0.90
C LEU A 20 3.82 3.61 -1.81
N LEU A 21 2.90 4.36 -1.24
CA LEU A 21 1.85 5.00 -2.02
C LEU A 21 2.43 5.94 -3.07
N GLN A 22 3.38 6.77 -2.67
CA GLN A 22 4.03 7.71 -3.58
C GLN A 22 4.78 6.97 -4.69
N THR A 23 5.47 5.89 -4.35
CA THR A 23 6.19 5.08 -5.31
C THR A 23 5.23 4.45 -6.32
N LEU A 24 4.11 3.92 -5.85
CA LEU A 24 3.10 3.34 -6.72
C LEU A 24 2.47 4.37 -7.64
N ILE A 25 2.16 5.55 -7.12
CA ILE A 25 1.61 6.64 -7.94
C ILE A 25 2.56 6.95 -9.09
N THR A 26 3.85 7.05 -8.80
CA THR A 26 4.87 7.38 -9.78
C THR A 26 5.07 6.24 -10.78
N ASP A 27 5.27 5.03 -10.27
CA ASP A 27 5.63 3.89 -11.11
C ASP A 27 4.49 3.43 -12.01
N LEU A 28 3.28 3.48 -11.49
CA LEU A 28 2.09 2.98 -12.19
C LEU A 28 1.27 4.10 -12.82
N ASN A 29 1.64 5.34 -12.56
CA ASN A 29 0.91 6.49 -13.07
C ASN A 29 -0.58 6.42 -12.68
N LEU A 30 -0.85 6.24 -11.40
CA LEU A 30 -2.21 6.03 -10.90
C LEU A 30 -3.05 7.29 -11.09
N ASP A 31 -4.31 7.10 -11.44
CA ASP A 31 -5.25 8.21 -11.48
C ASP A 31 -5.84 8.46 -10.09
N GLN A 32 -6.66 9.49 -9.98
CA GLN A 32 -7.23 9.91 -8.70
C GLN A 32 -8.07 8.81 -8.04
N ASN A 33 -8.88 8.12 -8.83
CA ASN A 33 -9.72 7.04 -8.32
C ASN A 33 -8.89 5.86 -7.84
N GLN A 34 -7.84 5.55 -8.58
CA GLN A 34 -6.93 4.46 -8.20
C GLN A 34 -6.19 4.81 -6.90
N VAL A 35 -5.73 6.06 -6.78
CA VAL A 35 -5.06 6.51 -5.55
C VAL A 35 -5.98 6.35 -4.35
N THR A 36 -7.23 6.75 -4.49
CA THR A 36 -8.21 6.62 -3.41
C THR A 36 -8.40 5.15 -3.01
N SER A 37 -8.54 4.27 -3.99
CA SER A 37 -8.72 2.84 -3.74
C SER A 37 -7.51 2.22 -3.06
N VAL A 38 -6.31 2.54 -3.52
CA VAL A 38 -5.07 2.05 -2.92
C VAL A 38 -4.95 2.55 -1.48
N LYS A 39 -5.28 3.81 -1.26
CA LYS A 39 -5.24 4.39 0.07
C LYS A 39 -6.18 3.68 1.02
N GLN A 40 -7.38 3.35 0.55
CA GLN A 40 -8.34 2.59 1.35
C GLN A 40 -7.82 1.20 1.68
N ALA A 41 -7.19 0.54 0.72
CA ALA A 41 -6.59 -0.77 0.95
C ALA A 41 -5.51 -0.69 2.02
N PHE A 42 -4.69 0.34 1.97
CA PHE A 42 -3.65 0.57 2.97
C PHE A 42 -4.24 0.80 4.36
N GLN A 43 -5.29 1.59 4.44
CA GLN A 43 -5.96 1.86 5.71
C GLN A 43 -6.53 0.59 6.31
N SER A 44 -7.18 -0.23 5.51
CA SER A 44 -7.70 -1.52 5.96
C SER A 44 -6.58 -2.42 6.47
N PHE A 45 -5.47 -2.46 5.76
CA PHE A 45 -4.32 -3.26 6.19
C PHE A 45 -3.79 -2.78 7.53
N ARG A 46 -3.65 -1.47 7.70
CA ARG A 46 -3.16 -0.92 8.97
C ARG A 46 -4.07 -1.29 10.13
N GLU A 47 -5.36 -1.22 9.93
CA GLU A 47 -6.33 -1.59 10.97
C GLU A 47 -6.23 -3.08 11.30
N GLN A 48 -6.15 -3.93 10.27
CA GLN A 48 -6.00 -5.36 10.46
C GLN A 48 -4.70 -5.68 11.21
N ARG A 49 -3.62 -5.04 10.82
CA ARG A 49 -2.33 -5.24 11.46
C ARG A 49 -2.39 -4.86 12.94
N LYS A 50 -3.00 -3.74 13.25
CA LYS A 50 -3.16 -3.29 14.62
C LYS A 50 -3.97 -4.29 15.43
N ASN A 51 -5.09 -4.74 14.88
CA ASN A 51 -5.97 -5.71 15.55
C ASN A 51 -5.24 -7.04 15.78
N ILE A 52 -4.47 -7.49 14.82
CA ILE A 52 -3.69 -8.72 14.94
C ILE A 52 -2.67 -8.58 16.07
N LYS A 53 -1.97 -7.48 16.13
CA LYS A 53 -0.99 -7.23 17.18
C LYS A 53 -1.63 -7.14 18.55
N ASP A 54 -2.76 -6.45 18.64
CA ASP A 54 -3.46 -6.26 19.91
C ASP A 54 -4.03 -7.57 20.45
N SER A 55 -4.41 -8.49 19.55
CA SER A 55 -4.95 -9.78 19.96
C SER A 55 -3.88 -10.87 20.11
N GLY A 56 -2.61 -10.51 19.97
CA GLY A 56 -1.52 -11.47 20.10
C GLY A 56 -1.31 -12.36 18.89
N GLY A 57 -1.78 -11.91 17.72
CA GLY A 57 -1.62 -12.67 16.50
C GLY A 57 -0.18 -12.72 16.02
N ASP A 58 0.11 -13.63 15.11
CA ASP A 58 1.47 -13.85 14.64
C ASP A 58 1.70 -13.23 13.26
N ARG A 59 2.93 -13.39 12.79
CA ARG A 59 3.37 -12.83 11.50
C ARG A 59 2.60 -13.41 10.31
N SER A 60 2.19 -14.65 10.40
CA SER A 60 1.41 -15.32 9.36
C SER A 60 0.12 -14.59 9.08
N GLN A 61 -0.56 -14.14 10.13
CA GLN A 61 -1.80 -13.37 10.00
C GLN A 61 -1.55 -12.01 9.34
N ILE A 62 -0.44 -11.37 9.67
CA ILE A 62 -0.05 -10.10 9.05
C ILE A 62 0.23 -10.31 7.56
N GLN A 63 0.89 -11.41 7.20
CA GLN A 63 1.16 -11.74 5.80
C GLN A 63 -0.13 -11.98 5.03
N GLN A 64 -1.11 -12.62 5.63
CA GLN A 64 -2.42 -12.81 5.01
C GLN A 64 -3.12 -11.49 4.78
N ALA A 65 -3.07 -10.60 5.76
CA ALA A 65 -3.65 -9.26 5.61
C ALA A 65 -2.97 -8.49 4.48
N ARG A 66 -1.66 -8.63 4.36
CA ARG A 66 -0.90 -8.00 3.28
C ARG A 66 -1.30 -8.56 1.92
N ALA A 67 -1.50 -9.87 1.83
CA ALA A 67 -1.94 -10.49 0.59
C ALA A 67 -3.32 -9.98 0.16
N GLN A 68 -4.21 -9.81 1.12
CA GLN A 68 -5.53 -9.24 0.85
C GLN A 68 -5.42 -7.80 0.35
N MET A 69 -4.57 -7.00 0.99
CA MET A 69 -4.31 -5.64 0.55
C MET A 69 -3.81 -5.62 -0.90
N THR A 70 -2.87 -6.48 -1.23
CA THR A 70 -2.34 -6.59 -2.59
C THR A 70 -3.44 -6.95 -3.57
N GLN A 71 -4.31 -7.89 -3.24
CA GLN A 71 -5.42 -8.26 -4.12
C GLN A 71 -6.37 -7.09 -4.34
N GLN A 72 -6.66 -6.32 -3.31
CA GLN A 72 -7.49 -5.14 -3.44
C GLN A 72 -6.88 -4.12 -4.37
N MET A 73 -5.57 -3.89 -4.25
CA MET A 73 -4.87 -2.97 -5.13
C MET A 73 -4.89 -3.47 -6.57
N MET A 74 -4.61 -4.75 -6.76
CA MET A 74 -4.57 -5.33 -8.10
C MET A 74 -5.93 -5.24 -8.79
N SER A 75 -7.00 -5.28 -8.03
CA SER A 75 -8.34 -5.22 -8.60
C SER A 75 -8.66 -3.89 -9.26
N VAL A 76 -7.94 -2.83 -8.90
CA VAL A 76 -8.16 -1.50 -9.49
C VAL A 76 -7.13 -1.12 -10.53
N PHE A 77 -6.12 -1.96 -10.74
CA PHE A 77 -5.08 -1.71 -11.73
C PHE A 77 -5.49 -2.27 -13.09
N ASN A 78 -5.08 -1.59 -14.15
CA ASN A 78 -5.22 -2.15 -15.50
C ASN A 78 -4.11 -3.18 -15.74
N ASP A 79 -4.15 -3.85 -16.90
CA ASP A 79 -3.21 -4.94 -17.19
C ASP A 79 -1.76 -4.48 -17.17
N GLN A 80 -1.48 -3.32 -17.74
CA GLN A 80 -0.13 -2.78 -17.77
C GLN A 80 0.36 -2.45 -16.35
N GLN A 81 -0.51 -1.86 -15.55
CA GLN A 81 -0.17 -1.54 -14.17
C GLN A 81 0.08 -2.82 -13.35
N LYS A 82 -0.71 -3.85 -13.58
CA LYS A 82 -0.50 -5.14 -12.91
C LYS A 82 0.87 -5.73 -13.27
N GLN A 83 1.25 -5.65 -14.53
CA GLN A 83 2.56 -6.14 -14.97
C GLN A 83 3.69 -5.35 -14.31
N THR A 84 3.58 -4.04 -14.27
CA THR A 84 4.58 -3.19 -13.64
C THR A 84 4.68 -3.48 -12.15
N PHE A 85 3.54 -3.61 -11.49
CA PHE A 85 3.50 -3.91 -10.07
C PHE A 85 4.17 -5.25 -9.78
N THR A 86 3.86 -6.28 -10.56
CA THR A 86 4.44 -7.60 -10.39
C THR A 86 5.94 -7.59 -10.63
N ALA A 87 6.38 -6.87 -11.66
CA ALA A 87 7.80 -6.77 -11.99
C ALA A 87 8.60 -6.08 -10.88
N ASN A 88 7.97 -5.18 -10.13
CA ASN A 88 8.63 -4.43 -9.06
C ASN A 88 8.21 -4.89 -7.67
N ALA A 89 7.60 -6.05 -7.56
CA ALA A 89 7.06 -6.53 -6.28
C ALA A 89 8.12 -6.59 -5.18
N ALA A 90 9.33 -6.99 -5.50
CA ALA A 90 10.41 -7.04 -4.53
C ALA A 90 10.77 -5.66 -4.00
N LYS A 91 10.72 -4.66 -4.86
CA LYS A 91 10.98 -3.27 -4.47
C LYS A 91 9.91 -2.78 -3.49
N TYR A 92 8.64 -3.07 -3.77
CA TYR A 92 7.54 -2.65 -2.90
C TYR A 92 7.58 -3.38 -1.56
N ASP A 93 7.91 -4.66 -1.60
CA ASP A 93 8.11 -5.43 -0.37
C ASP A 93 9.21 -4.83 0.49
N SER A 94 10.31 -4.44 -0.13
CA SER A 94 11.42 -3.80 0.59
C SER A 94 10.99 -2.52 1.27
N ILE A 95 10.16 -1.73 0.61
CA ILE A 95 9.65 -0.50 1.22
C ILE A 95 8.79 -0.83 2.45
N MET A 96 7.93 -1.83 2.33
CA MET A 96 7.05 -2.24 3.43
C MET A 96 7.83 -2.80 4.60
N HIS A 97 8.87 -3.58 4.33
CA HIS A 97 9.67 -4.22 5.38
C HIS A 97 10.78 -3.33 5.91
N GLY A 98 11.14 -2.30 5.18
CA GLY A 98 12.35 -1.53 5.45
C GLY A 98 12.41 -0.86 6.79
N GLY A 99 11.34 -0.75 7.51
CA GLY A 99 11.32 -0.13 8.81
C GLY A 99 10.89 -1.08 9.91
N GLU A 100 10.74 -2.32 9.58
CA GLU A 100 10.43 -3.30 10.61
C GLU A 100 11.70 -3.84 11.22
#